data_ba646e0c52176fbe4d26593bda78c631
#
_entry.id   ba646e0c52176fbe4d26593bda78c631
#
_cell.length_a   1.000
_cell.length_b   1.000
_cell.length_c   1.000
_cell.angle_alpha   90.00
_cell.angle_beta   90.00
_cell.angle_gamma   90.00
#
_symmetry.space_group_name_H-M   'P 1'
#
loop_
_entity.id
_entity.type
_entity.pdbx_description
1 polymer ?
#
loop_
_entity_poly.entity_id
_entity_poly.type
_entity_poly.pdbx_seq_one_letter_code
_entity_poly.pdbx_strand_id
1 'polypeptide(L)'
;MADDRREQLHSLSIDRDDSEPSRGPGWMVQSVIIMLAIAFGVVISWFALPMLNPSEPVTAQRAAAPAQSASSETTDSAAPAPAPVQRASGLVASGYVVARRQATVSAEITGRIREVLIEEGAVVAEGDVLARLDDERARLDLDLFEAQVQAADARVQSLVAQRNEAQVQLERAERLVGAGYATQASITALQAQRDSASSQLAAARADAAAGRARLASQVDFVDRHVVRAPFAGVVIAKNAQVGEILSPVSAGGGFTRTGIATLVDMESLEFEV
;
A
#
# COMPACT_ATOMS: atom_id res chain seq x y z
N MET A 1 -59.70 46.00 -14.81
CA MET A 1 -58.70 45.72 -13.75
C MET A 1 -58.68 44.26 -13.28
N ALA A 2 -59.57 43.40 -13.70
CA ALA A 2 -59.55 41.96 -13.34
C ALA A 2 -58.92 41.07 -14.42
N ASP A 3 -58.86 41.52 -15.67
CA ASP A 3 -58.33 40.72 -16.79
C ASP A 3 -56.80 40.81 -16.93
N ASP A 4 -56.17 41.94 -16.60
CA ASP A 4 -54.72 42.09 -16.64
C ASP A 4 -53.96 41.15 -15.69
N ARG A 5 -54.58 40.74 -14.59
CA ARG A 5 -53.94 39.81 -13.62
C ARG A 5 -53.98 38.35 -14.09
N ARG A 6 -54.89 38.01 -15.01
CA ARG A 6 -54.96 36.63 -15.55
C ARG A 6 -53.91 36.41 -16.63
N GLU A 7 -53.60 37.43 -17.44
CA GLU A 7 -52.50 37.31 -18.41
C GLU A 7 -51.11 37.23 -17.75
N GLN A 8 -50.91 37.93 -16.64
CA GLN A 8 -49.62 37.82 -15.90
C GLN A 8 -49.44 36.49 -15.18
N LEU A 9 -50.53 35.76 -14.88
CA LEU A 9 -50.45 34.41 -14.30
C LEU A 9 -50.17 33.33 -15.33
N HIS A 10 -50.52 33.55 -16.61
CA HIS A 10 -50.23 32.60 -17.70
C HIS A 10 -48.77 32.63 -18.14
N SER A 11 -48.02 33.72 -17.86
CA SER A 11 -46.58 33.83 -18.17
C SER A 11 -45.69 33.11 -17.14
N LEU A 12 -46.27 32.60 -16.04
CA LEU A 12 -45.56 31.86 -14.98
C LEU A 12 -45.82 30.36 -15.00
N SER A 13 -46.47 29.83 -16.10
CA SER A 13 -46.53 28.38 -16.27
C SER A 13 -45.11 27.87 -16.62
N ILE A 14 -44.46 27.26 -15.63
CA ILE A 14 -43.24 26.48 -15.85
C ILE A 14 -43.65 25.28 -16.70
N ASP A 15 -43.29 25.36 -17.98
CA ASP A 15 -43.37 24.23 -18.90
C ASP A 15 -42.46 23.15 -18.32
N ARG A 16 -43.04 22.10 -17.70
CA ARG A 16 -42.34 20.89 -17.35
C ARG A 16 -42.12 20.17 -18.64
N ASP A 17 -41.00 20.41 -19.26
CA ASP A 17 -40.47 19.59 -20.32
C ASP A 17 -40.37 18.16 -19.75
N ASP A 18 -41.32 17.32 -20.05
CA ASP A 18 -41.26 15.90 -19.85
C ASP A 18 -40.21 15.36 -20.83
N SER A 19 -38.95 15.51 -20.43
CA SER A 19 -37.84 14.84 -21.08
C SER A 19 -38.03 13.35 -20.91
N GLU A 20 -38.67 12.74 -21.88
CA GLU A 20 -38.61 11.30 -22.10
C GLU A 20 -37.14 10.86 -22.06
N PRO A 21 -36.76 9.82 -21.28
CA PRO A 21 -35.44 9.29 -21.32
C PRO A 21 -35.18 8.79 -22.75
N SER A 22 -34.38 9.55 -23.51
CA SER A 22 -33.85 9.11 -24.78
C SER A 22 -33.12 7.80 -24.55
N ARG A 23 -33.75 6.69 -25.00
CA ARG A 23 -33.07 5.40 -25.18
C ARG A 23 -31.94 5.62 -26.18
N GLY A 24 -30.79 6.09 -25.68
CA GLY A 24 -29.57 6.18 -26.45
C GLY A 24 -29.10 4.79 -26.88
N PRO A 25 -28.30 4.69 -27.93
CA PRO A 25 -27.81 3.42 -28.52
C PRO A 25 -26.90 2.60 -27.58
N GLY A 26 -26.83 2.95 -26.30
CA GLY A 26 -26.02 2.25 -25.29
C GLY A 26 -26.37 0.78 -25.08
N TRP A 27 -27.62 0.39 -25.28
CA TRP A 27 -28.01 -1.02 -25.19
C TRP A 27 -27.37 -1.87 -26.31
N MET A 28 -27.41 -1.42 -27.55
CA MET A 28 -26.78 -2.17 -28.65
C MET A 28 -25.28 -2.30 -28.48
N VAL A 29 -24.61 -1.26 -28.00
CA VAL A 29 -23.16 -1.29 -27.68
C VAL A 29 -22.87 -2.25 -26.53
N GLN A 30 -23.70 -2.25 -25.49
CA GLN A 30 -23.54 -3.14 -24.34
C GLN A 30 -23.78 -4.61 -24.71
N SER A 31 -24.74 -4.89 -25.60
CA SER A 31 -25.02 -6.24 -26.13
C SER A 31 -23.87 -6.75 -26.99
N VAL A 32 -23.28 -5.89 -27.80
CA VAL A 32 -22.10 -6.25 -28.63
C VAL A 32 -20.87 -6.54 -27.77
N ILE A 33 -20.64 -5.78 -26.71
CA ILE A 33 -19.52 -6.02 -25.77
C ILE A 33 -19.69 -7.35 -25.05
N ILE A 34 -20.91 -7.69 -24.62
CA ILE A 34 -21.20 -8.97 -23.97
C ILE A 34 -21.01 -10.15 -24.93
N MET A 35 -21.45 -10.01 -26.18
CA MET A 35 -21.27 -11.05 -27.21
C MET A 35 -19.77 -11.26 -27.54
N LEU A 36 -18.99 -10.18 -27.61
CA LEU A 36 -17.55 -10.24 -27.83
C LEU A 36 -16.81 -10.89 -26.67
N ALA A 37 -17.22 -10.62 -25.43
CA ALA A 37 -16.66 -11.24 -24.23
C ALA A 37 -16.92 -12.75 -24.17
N ILE A 38 -18.14 -13.19 -24.58
CA ILE A 38 -18.51 -14.61 -24.64
C ILE A 38 -17.72 -15.33 -25.75
N ALA A 39 -17.60 -14.72 -26.93
CA ALA A 39 -16.82 -15.27 -28.04
C ALA A 39 -15.33 -15.41 -27.68
N PHE A 40 -14.76 -14.43 -26.96
CA PHE A 40 -13.38 -14.46 -26.50
C PHE A 40 -13.15 -15.53 -25.41
N GLY A 41 -14.14 -15.74 -24.53
CA GLY A 41 -14.12 -16.82 -23.52
C GLY A 41 -14.13 -18.22 -24.13
N VAL A 42 -14.90 -18.44 -25.22
CA VAL A 42 -14.94 -19.73 -25.93
C VAL A 42 -13.63 -20.02 -26.65
N VAL A 43 -12.99 -19.02 -27.25
CA VAL A 43 -11.70 -19.18 -27.92
C VAL A 43 -10.59 -19.52 -26.91
N ILE A 44 -10.58 -18.87 -25.73
CA ILE A 44 -9.62 -19.16 -24.68
C ILE A 44 -9.85 -20.58 -24.11
N SER A 45 -11.10 -20.99 -23.94
CA SER A 45 -11.43 -22.34 -23.46
C SER A 45 -10.95 -23.43 -24.43
N TRP A 46 -11.01 -23.19 -25.74
CA TRP A 46 -10.57 -24.17 -26.72
C TRP A 46 -9.04 -24.23 -26.89
N PHE A 47 -8.33 -23.16 -26.55
CA PHE A 47 -6.86 -23.12 -26.61
C PHE A 47 -6.20 -23.61 -25.31
N ALA A 48 -6.92 -23.58 -24.17
CA ALA A 48 -6.39 -23.97 -22.87
C ALA A 48 -6.58 -25.48 -22.54
N LEU A 49 -7.50 -26.17 -23.21
CA LEU A 49 -7.80 -27.60 -22.96
C LEU A 49 -6.68 -28.60 -23.33
N PRO A 50 -5.76 -28.35 -24.26
CA PRO A 50 -4.68 -29.31 -24.53
C PRO A 50 -3.50 -29.25 -23.53
N MET A 51 -3.46 -28.29 -22.61
CA MET A 51 -2.34 -28.18 -21.65
C MET A 51 -2.59 -28.87 -20.29
N LEU A 52 -3.76 -29.44 -20.05
CA LEU A 52 -4.12 -30.13 -18.80
C LEU A 52 -4.16 -31.66 -18.94
N ASN A 53 -3.34 -32.25 -19.82
CA ASN A 53 -3.13 -33.68 -19.77
C ASN A 53 -1.97 -33.99 -18.82
N PRO A 54 -2.19 -34.68 -17.70
CA PRO A 54 -1.11 -35.17 -16.85
C PRO A 54 -0.39 -36.29 -17.58
N SER A 55 0.89 -36.06 -17.87
CA SER A 55 1.81 -37.06 -18.40
C SER A 55 1.92 -38.22 -17.43
N GLU A 56 1.72 -39.42 -17.93
CA GLU A 56 1.88 -40.69 -17.21
C GLU A 56 3.31 -40.84 -16.62
N PRO A 57 3.46 -41.56 -15.49
CA PRO A 57 4.77 -41.78 -14.89
C PRO A 57 5.59 -42.72 -15.74
N VAL A 58 6.75 -42.26 -16.22
CA VAL A 58 7.76 -43.09 -16.88
C VAL A 58 8.32 -44.05 -15.85
N THR A 59 8.00 -45.33 -16.03
CA THR A 59 8.53 -46.45 -15.27
C THR A 59 10.05 -46.54 -15.52
N ALA A 60 10.86 -46.23 -14.50
CA ALA A 60 12.29 -46.40 -14.55
C ALA A 60 12.64 -47.88 -14.62
N GLN A 61 13.04 -48.30 -15.78
CA GLN A 61 13.54 -49.67 -16.06
C GLN A 61 14.91 -49.81 -15.42
N ARG A 62 14.95 -50.54 -14.32
CA ARG A 62 16.16 -50.94 -13.57
C ARG A 62 16.96 -51.89 -14.43
N ALA A 63 18.03 -51.42 -15.07
CA ALA A 63 19.00 -52.26 -15.73
C ALA A 63 19.84 -53.02 -14.67
N ALA A 64 19.70 -54.32 -14.66
CA ALA A 64 20.55 -55.22 -13.90
C ALA A 64 21.92 -55.29 -14.57
N ALA A 65 22.97 -55.00 -13.84
CA ALA A 65 24.35 -55.29 -14.22
C ALA A 65 24.75 -56.68 -13.69
N PRO A 66 25.43 -57.47 -14.47
CA PRO A 66 25.79 -58.85 -14.08
C PRO A 66 27.00 -58.87 -13.13
N ALA A 67 26.88 -59.76 -12.14
CA ALA A 67 27.95 -60.11 -11.24
C ALA A 67 29.08 -60.83 -12.02
N GLN A 68 30.30 -60.38 -11.91
CA GLN A 68 31.47 -61.15 -12.23
C GLN A 68 32.19 -61.55 -10.94
N SER A 69 32.10 -62.84 -10.69
CA SER A 69 32.92 -63.54 -9.72
C SER A 69 34.36 -63.65 -10.28
N ALA A 70 35.33 -63.17 -9.53
CA ALA A 70 36.72 -63.58 -9.71
C ALA A 70 37.28 -63.92 -8.34
N SER A 71 37.37 -65.21 -8.11
CA SER A 71 38.16 -65.80 -7.07
C SER A 71 39.65 -65.63 -7.42
N SER A 72 40.44 -65.21 -6.45
CA SER A 72 41.88 -65.42 -6.43
C SER A 72 42.29 -65.57 -4.98
N GLU A 73 42.55 -66.85 -4.67
CA GLU A 73 43.41 -67.29 -3.55
C GLU A 73 44.79 -66.71 -3.73
N THR A 74 45.42 -66.25 -2.67
CA THR A 74 46.81 -66.62 -2.34
C THR A 74 47.25 -65.95 -1.01
N THR A 75 47.50 -66.79 -0.03
CA THR A 75 48.69 -66.93 0.81
C THR A 75 49.00 -65.85 1.84
N ASP A 76 48.69 -66.25 3.06
CA ASP A 76 49.50 -66.29 4.27
C ASP A 76 50.73 -65.35 4.33
N SER A 77 50.59 -64.32 5.18
CA SER A 77 51.70 -63.77 5.98
C SER A 77 51.22 -63.20 7.25
N ALA A 78 51.43 -63.87 8.35
CA ALA A 78 51.08 -63.40 9.69
C ALA A 78 51.95 -62.19 10.07
N ALA A 79 51.28 -60.99 10.19
CA ALA A 79 51.80 -59.88 10.92
C ALA A 79 50.90 -59.65 12.18
N PRO A 80 51.46 -59.17 13.30
CA PRO A 80 50.75 -59.13 14.56
C PRO A 80 49.56 -58.15 14.47
N ALA A 81 48.43 -58.65 14.93
CA ALA A 81 47.18 -57.92 14.95
C ALA A 81 47.33 -56.58 15.71
N PRO A 82 47.01 -55.42 15.10
CA PRO A 82 46.89 -54.21 15.85
C PRO A 82 45.71 -54.35 16.82
N ALA A 83 45.91 -53.86 18.06
CA ALA A 83 44.89 -53.86 19.10
C ALA A 83 43.57 -53.21 18.57
N PRO A 84 42.40 -53.72 18.99
CA PRO A 84 41.15 -53.18 18.52
C PRO A 84 41.06 -51.73 18.99
N VAL A 85 41.14 -50.79 18.03
CA VAL A 85 40.81 -49.42 18.26
C VAL A 85 39.31 -49.44 18.59
N GLN A 86 38.99 -49.25 19.89
CA GLN A 86 37.61 -49.02 20.30
C GLN A 86 37.13 -47.78 19.56
N ARG A 87 36.42 -47.94 18.45
CA ARG A 87 35.66 -46.88 17.81
C ARG A 87 34.62 -46.46 18.83
N ALA A 88 34.82 -45.27 19.37
CA ALA A 88 33.77 -44.63 20.17
C ALA A 88 32.48 -44.71 19.32
N SER A 89 31.50 -45.48 19.80
CA SER A 89 30.18 -45.54 19.16
C SER A 89 29.48 -44.21 19.45
N GLY A 90 29.92 -43.14 18.75
CA GLY A 90 29.23 -41.88 18.70
C GLY A 90 28.09 -41.97 17.70
N LEU A 91 26.96 -41.46 18.03
CA LEU A 91 25.87 -41.26 17.11
C LEU A 91 26.35 -40.25 16.06
N VAL A 92 26.48 -40.67 14.82
CA VAL A 92 26.83 -39.79 13.70
C VAL A 92 25.50 -39.31 13.12
N ALA A 93 25.19 -38.05 13.31
CA ALA A 93 24.06 -37.39 12.71
C ALA A 93 24.57 -36.42 11.61
N SER A 94 23.91 -36.43 10.48
CA SER A 94 24.15 -35.45 9.39
C SER A 94 23.13 -34.36 9.51
N GLY A 95 23.57 -33.10 9.47
CA GLY A 95 22.70 -31.96 9.53
C GLY A 95 23.32 -30.79 8.76
N TYR A 96 22.54 -29.73 8.63
CA TYR A 96 22.97 -28.48 8.01
C TYR A 96 22.64 -27.29 8.90
N VAL A 97 23.44 -26.22 8.73
CA VAL A 97 23.23 -24.99 9.48
C VAL A 97 22.26 -24.13 8.71
N VAL A 98 21.17 -23.73 9.36
CA VAL A 98 20.18 -22.81 8.81
C VAL A 98 20.08 -21.58 9.68
N ALA A 99 19.74 -20.46 9.09
CA ALA A 99 19.47 -19.26 9.86
C ALA A 99 18.01 -19.30 10.33
N ARG A 100 17.78 -19.13 11.62
CA ARG A 100 16.45 -19.03 12.20
C ARG A 100 15.66 -17.84 11.70
N ARG A 101 16.35 -16.70 11.47
CA ARG A 101 15.74 -15.46 10.96
C ARG A 101 16.25 -15.21 9.55
N GLN A 102 15.38 -15.49 8.58
CA GLN A 102 15.60 -15.18 7.17
C GLN A 102 14.34 -14.51 6.64
N ALA A 103 14.47 -13.40 5.93
CA ALA A 103 13.35 -12.72 5.31
C ALA A 103 13.73 -12.16 3.94
N THR A 104 12.83 -12.31 2.97
CA THR A 104 12.90 -11.56 1.72
C THR A 104 12.18 -10.24 1.91
N VAL A 105 12.95 -9.14 1.89
CA VAL A 105 12.42 -7.79 2.07
C VAL A 105 11.76 -7.34 0.77
N SER A 106 10.53 -6.88 0.89
CA SER A 106 9.70 -6.36 -0.20
C SER A 106 9.30 -4.91 0.09
N ALA A 107 8.79 -4.19 -0.92
CA ALA A 107 8.15 -2.91 -0.69
C ALA A 107 6.71 -3.12 -0.17
N GLU A 108 6.22 -2.18 0.63
CA GLU A 108 4.83 -2.15 1.08
C GLU A 108 3.88 -1.64 0.01
N ILE A 109 4.41 -0.90 -0.96
CA ILE A 109 3.66 -0.28 -2.07
C ILE A 109 4.24 -0.69 -3.41
N THR A 110 3.43 -0.61 -4.46
CA THR A 110 3.91 -0.82 -5.83
C THR A 110 4.56 0.45 -6.35
N GLY A 111 5.78 0.32 -6.87
CA GLY A 111 6.52 1.44 -7.47
C GLY A 111 7.69 0.99 -8.29
N ARG A 112 8.22 1.90 -9.13
CA ARG A 112 9.45 1.67 -9.88
C ARG A 112 10.65 1.90 -8.97
N ILE A 113 11.63 1.03 -9.02
CA ILE A 113 12.87 1.16 -8.29
C ILE A 113 13.71 2.28 -8.93
N ARG A 114 13.98 3.31 -8.16
CA ARG A 114 14.88 4.42 -8.55
C ARG A 114 16.33 4.11 -8.22
N GLU A 115 16.56 3.50 -7.06
CA GLU A 115 17.90 3.24 -6.56
C GLU A 115 17.91 1.98 -5.69
N VAL A 116 18.97 1.17 -5.81
CA VAL A 116 19.25 0.03 -4.92
C VAL A 116 20.61 0.30 -4.27
N LEU A 117 20.62 0.34 -2.94
CA LEU A 117 21.78 0.80 -2.12
C LEU A 117 22.56 -0.36 -1.51
N ILE A 118 22.20 -1.59 -1.83
CA ILE A 118 22.80 -2.79 -1.27
C ILE A 118 23.37 -3.69 -2.34
N GLU A 119 24.35 -4.52 -1.93
CA GLU A 119 24.92 -5.58 -2.73
C GLU A 119 24.91 -6.90 -1.96
N GLU A 120 25.07 -8.01 -2.68
CA GLU A 120 25.21 -9.34 -2.08
C GLU A 120 26.44 -9.41 -1.20
N GLY A 121 26.30 -9.93 0.01
CA GLY A 121 27.34 -9.98 1.04
C GLY A 121 27.43 -8.74 1.90
N ALA A 122 26.65 -7.67 1.65
CA ALA A 122 26.65 -6.47 2.48
C ALA A 122 26.02 -6.77 3.85
N VAL A 123 26.65 -6.22 4.90
CA VAL A 123 26.11 -6.22 6.26
C VAL A 123 25.26 -4.97 6.43
N VAL A 124 24.02 -5.14 6.91
CA VAL A 124 23.06 -4.06 7.12
C VAL A 124 22.58 -4.07 8.56
N ALA A 125 22.34 -2.89 9.12
CA ALA A 125 21.69 -2.71 10.41
C ALA A 125 20.17 -2.60 10.23
N GLU A 126 19.42 -2.80 11.32
CA GLU A 126 17.98 -2.55 11.34
C GLU A 126 17.67 -1.10 11.00
N GLY A 127 16.73 -0.88 10.07
CA GLY A 127 16.35 0.44 9.59
C GLY A 127 17.20 0.99 8.43
N ASP A 128 18.31 0.35 8.05
CA ASP A 128 19.12 0.75 6.91
C ASP A 128 18.31 0.75 5.61
N VAL A 129 18.57 1.73 4.75
CA VAL A 129 17.87 1.87 3.46
C VAL A 129 18.44 0.88 2.47
N LEU A 130 17.61 -0.06 2.02
CA LEU A 130 17.96 -1.08 1.03
C LEU A 130 17.71 -0.59 -0.40
N ALA A 131 16.58 0.08 -0.61
CA ALA A 131 16.21 0.63 -1.92
C ALA A 131 15.27 1.83 -1.77
N ARG A 132 15.19 2.63 -2.82
CA ARG A 132 14.25 3.74 -2.95
C ARG A 132 13.40 3.55 -4.19
N LEU A 133 12.10 3.69 -4.02
CA LEU A 133 11.16 3.75 -5.13
C LEU A 133 11.04 5.18 -5.65
N ASP A 134 10.48 5.34 -6.83
CA ASP A 134 10.16 6.63 -7.42
C ASP A 134 9.03 7.30 -6.63
N ASP A 135 9.36 8.34 -5.89
CA ASP A 135 8.49 9.08 -4.98
C ASP A 135 8.10 10.48 -5.47
N GLU A 136 8.49 10.83 -6.70
CA GLU A 136 8.27 12.19 -7.24
C GLU A 136 6.79 12.59 -7.17
N ARG A 137 5.90 11.72 -7.63
CA ARG A 137 4.47 11.97 -7.58
C ARG A 137 3.95 12.08 -6.15
N ALA A 138 4.40 11.20 -5.27
CA ALA A 138 3.98 11.20 -3.87
C ALA A 138 4.41 12.48 -3.14
N ARG A 139 5.59 13.02 -3.47
CA ARG A 139 6.07 14.31 -2.93
C ARG A 139 5.27 15.50 -3.44
N LEU A 140 4.92 15.53 -4.73
CA LEU A 140 4.05 16.58 -5.26
C LEU A 140 2.68 16.59 -4.60
N ASP A 141 2.12 15.41 -4.34
CA ASP A 141 0.87 15.28 -3.60
C ASP A 141 1.04 15.70 -2.13
N LEU A 142 2.21 15.45 -1.49
CA LEU A 142 2.54 15.93 -0.15
C LEU A 142 2.54 17.46 -0.10
N ASP A 143 3.25 18.12 -1.03
CA ASP A 143 3.31 19.57 -1.14
C ASP A 143 1.91 20.19 -1.31
N LEU A 144 1.05 19.53 -2.09
CA LEU A 144 -0.35 19.93 -2.27
C LEU A 144 -1.12 19.88 -0.94
N PHE A 145 -1.01 18.79 -0.17
CA PHE A 145 -1.68 18.66 1.12
C PHE A 145 -1.13 19.65 2.16
N GLU A 146 0.18 19.93 2.14
CA GLU A 146 0.76 20.98 2.98
C GLU A 146 0.17 22.36 2.67
N ALA A 147 0.07 22.72 1.39
CA ALA A 147 -0.54 23.97 0.97
C ALA A 147 -2.03 24.05 1.38
N GLN A 148 -2.77 22.94 1.30
CA GLN A 148 -4.17 22.87 1.75
C GLN A 148 -4.30 23.09 3.26
N VAL A 149 -3.41 22.51 4.07
CA VAL A 149 -3.39 22.72 5.52
C VAL A 149 -3.08 24.18 5.84
N GLN A 150 -2.09 24.78 5.17
CA GLN A 150 -1.78 26.22 5.36
C GLN A 150 -2.98 27.11 5.02
N ALA A 151 -3.70 26.83 3.95
CA ALA A 151 -4.91 27.56 3.58
C ALA A 151 -6.03 27.40 4.63
N ALA A 152 -6.23 26.17 5.15
CA ALA A 152 -7.19 25.92 6.21
C ALA A 152 -6.83 26.66 7.52
N ASP A 153 -5.56 26.68 7.88
CA ASP A 153 -5.06 27.40 9.06
C ASP A 153 -5.23 28.91 8.91
N ALA A 154 -4.97 29.47 7.72
CA ALA A 154 -5.24 30.89 7.45
C ALA A 154 -6.73 31.22 7.59
N ARG A 155 -7.63 30.33 7.14
CA ARG A 155 -9.08 30.47 7.34
C ARG A 155 -9.45 30.46 8.82
N VAL A 156 -8.87 29.55 9.62
CA VAL A 156 -9.06 29.52 11.07
C VAL A 156 -8.65 30.86 11.70
N GLN A 157 -7.49 31.42 11.31
CA GLN A 157 -7.03 32.71 11.82
C GLN A 157 -8.01 33.86 11.48
N SER A 158 -8.52 33.88 10.24
CA SER A 158 -9.54 34.87 9.83
C SER A 158 -10.81 34.75 10.68
N LEU A 159 -11.31 33.53 10.94
CA LEU A 159 -12.49 33.32 11.77
C LEU A 159 -12.25 33.61 13.26
N VAL A 160 -11.02 33.41 13.75
CA VAL A 160 -10.62 33.87 15.11
C VAL A 160 -10.76 35.38 15.20
N ALA A 161 -10.28 36.13 14.21
CA ALA A 161 -10.38 37.57 14.18
C ALA A 161 -11.86 38.01 14.15
N GLN A 162 -12.70 37.41 13.31
CA GLN A 162 -14.13 37.70 13.22
C GLN A 162 -14.87 37.40 14.54
N ARG A 163 -14.59 36.27 15.19
CA ARG A 163 -15.17 35.95 16.49
C ARG A 163 -14.75 36.94 17.56
N ASN A 164 -13.47 37.36 17.57
CA ASN A 164 -12.96 38.34 18.51
C ASN A 164 -13.64 39.72 18.30
N GLU A 165 -13.81 40.13 17.04
CA GLU A 165 -14.53 41.36 16.71
C GLU A 165 -15.98 41.32 17.21
N ALA A 166 -16.71 40.23 16.93
CA ALA A 166 -18.07 40.03 17.43
C ALA A 166 -18.16 40.08 18.97
N GLN A 167 -17.15 39.48 19.64
CA GLN A 167 -17.06 39.52 21.10
C GLN A 167 -16.86 40.93 21.64
N VAL A 168 -15.95 41.72 21.05
CA VAL A 168 -15.69 43.12 21.44
C VAL A 168 -16.93 43.99 21.23
N GLN A 169 -17.66 43.78 20.14
CA GLN A 169 -18.90 44.49 19.86
C GLN A 169 -19.98 44.18 20.91
N LEU A 170 -20.15 42.92 21.30
CA LEU A 170 -21.05 42.48 22.34
C LEU A 170 -20.69 43.13 23.68
N GLU A 171 -19.45 43.06 24.13
CA GLU A 171 -18.99 43.68 25.39
C GLU A 171 -19.19 45.20 25.41
N ARG A 172 -19.03 45.86 24.26
CA ARG A 172 -19.30 47.28 24.14
C ARG A 172 -20.80 47.57 24.29
N ALA A 173 -21.66 46.77 23.64
CA ALA A 173 -23.11 46.92 23.74
C ALA A 173 -23.62 46.67 25.17
N GLU A 174 -23.12 45.65 25.86
CA GLU A 174 -23.44 45.32 27.25
C GLU A 174 -23.15 46.53 28.19
N ARG A 175 -21.99 47.17 28.03
CA ARG A 175 -21.66 48.39 28.78
C ARG A 175 -22.60 49.53 28.49
N LEU A 176 -23.04 49.71 27.22
CA LEU A 176 -23.96 50.78 26.83
C LEU A 176 -25.39 50.54 27.31
N VAL A 177 -25.86 49.31 27.41
CA VAL A 177 -27.16 48.97 28.00
C VAL A 177 -27.19 49.33 29.48
N GLY A 178 -26.11 49.01 30.23
CA GLY A 178 -25.97 49.41 31.63
C GLY A 178 -26.04 50.93 31.85
N ALA A 179 -25.67 51.73 30.85
CA ALA A 179 -25.74 53.18 30.83
C ALA A 179 -27.05 53.72 30.19
N GLY A 180 -27.98 52.89 29.75
CA GLY A 180 -29.25 53.30 29.13
C GLY A 180 -29.15 53.71 27.64
N TYR A 181 -28.01 53.49 26.97
CA TYR A 181 -27.76 53.92 25.58
C TYR A 181 -27.91 52.82 24.53
N ALA A 182 -28.23 51.59 24.93
CA ALA A 182 -28.49 50.47 24.01
C ALA A 182 -29.70 49.68 24.48
N THR A 183 -30.29 48.85 23.59
CA THR A 183 -31.46 48.04 23.87
C THR A 183 -31.12 46.60 24.15
N GLN A 184 -31.94 45.90 24.93
CA GLN A 184 -31.77 44.44 25.15
C GLN A 184 -31.83 43.65 23.84
N ALA A 185 -32.63 44.08 22.87
CA ALA A 185 -32.70 43.46 21.54
C ALA A 185 -31.35 43.52 20.80
N SER A 186 -30.61 44.64 20.95
CA SER A 186 -29.27 44.75 20.33
C SER A 186 -28.27 43.78 20.95
N ILE A 187 -28.31 43.54 22.27
CA ILE A 187 -27.48 42.51 22.92
C ILE A 187 -27.81 41.15 22.38
N THR A 188 -29.07 40.74 22.31
CA THR A 188 -29.48 39.44 21.79
C THR A 188 -29.02 39.22 20.35
N ALA A 189 -29.09 40.26 19.50
CA ALA A 189 -28.59 40.18 18.11
C ALA A 189 -27.07 39.98 18.06
N LEU A 190 -26.29 40.71 18.88
CA LEU A 190 -24.83 40.57 18.93
C LEU A 190 -24.38 39.25 19.57
N GLN A 191 -25.13 38.72 20.54
CA GLN A 191 -24.91 37.38 21.08
C GLN A 191 -25.07 36.31 19.97
N ALA A 192 -26.17 36.38 19.21
CA ALA A 192 -26.39 35.46 18.09
C ALA A 192 -25.29 35.58 17.03
N GLN A 193 -24.80 36.79 16.75
CA GLN A 193 -23.68 37.00 15.83
C GLN A 193 -22.38 36.37 16.37
N ARG A 194 -22.03 36.57 17.65
CA ARG A 194 -20.86 35.96 18.28
C ARG A 194 -20.96 34.43 18.28
N ASP A 195 -22.16 33.90 18.56
CA ASP A 195 -22.38 32.44 18.58
C ASP A 195 -22.28 31.84 17.18
N SER A 196 -22.78 32.53 16.16
CA SER A 196 -22.61 32.15 14.77
C SER A 196 -21.12 32.12 14.37
N ALA A 197 -20.37 33.19 14.71
CA ALA A 197 -18.93 33.25 14.43
C ALA A 197 -18.14 32.15 15.18
N SER A 198 -18.54 31.86 16.43
CA SER A 198 -17.90 30.74 17.20
C SER A 198 -18.17 29.38 16.58
N SER A 199 -19.38 29.14 16.06
CA SER A 199 -19.74 27.89 15.37
C SER A 199 -18.99 27.74 14.05
N GLN A 200 -18.85 28.84 13.29
CA GLN A 200 -18.04 28.85 12.05
C GLN A 200 -16.57 28.57 12.34
N LEU A 201 -16.03 29.16 13.42
CA LEU A 201 -14.65 28.87 13.85
C LEU A 201 -14.48 27.41 14.26
N ALA A 202 -15.44 26.83 14.98
CA ALA A 202 -15.40 25.42 15.37
C ALA A 202 -15.40 24.49 14.13
N ALA A 203 -16.25 24.78 13.14
CA ALA A 203 -16.27 24.04 11.87
C ALA A 203 -14.93 24.15 11.14
N ALA A 204 -14.37 25.36 10.98
CA ALA A 204 -13.09 25.54 10.30
C ALA A 204 -11.90 24.85 11.02
N ARG A 205 -11.95 24.79 12.35
CA ARG A 205 -10.95 24.03 13.13
C ARG A 205 -11.06 22.53 12.89
N ALA A 206 -12.28 22.00 12.75
CA ALA A 206 -12.50 20.60 12.40
C ALA A 206 -12.00 20.30 10.99
N ASP A 207 -12.24 21.20 10.02
CA ASP A 207 -11.72 21.09 8.66
C ASP A 207 -10.19 21.11 8.62
N ALA A 208 -9.55 22.00 9.37
CA ALA A 208 -8.09 22.06 9.50
C ALA A 208 -7.51 20.78 10.15
N ALA A 209 -8.19 20.24 11.16
CA ALA A 209 -7.79 18.99 11.79
C ALA A 209 -7.89 17.80 10.80
N ALA A 210 -8.98 17.74 10.02
CA ALA A 210 -9.13 16.74 8.96
C ALA A 210 -8.03 16.87 7.87
N GLY A 211 -7.69 18.10 7.49
CA GLY A 211 -6.59 18.41 6.57
C GLY A 211 -5.25 17.89 7.09
N ARG A 212 -4.92 18.13 8.37
CA ARG A 212 -3.69 17.65 9.00
C ARG A 212 -3.64 16.11 9.07
N ALA A 213 -4.77 15.44 9.31
CA ALA A 213 -4.82 13.99 9.28
C ALA A 213 -4.51 13.42 7.90
N ARG A 214 -5.02 14.06 6.82
CA ARG A 214 -4.68 13.68 5.44
C ARG A 214 -3.21 13.92 5.12
N LEU A 215 -2.66 15.05 5.57
CA LEU A 215 -1.23 15.35 5.43
C LEU A 215 -0.38 14.27 6.12
N ALA A 216 -0.71 13.89 7.35
CA ALA A 216 0.01 12.85 8.08
C ALA A 216 -0.02 11.49 7.34
N SER A 217 -1.17 11.12 6.75
CA SER A 217 -1.29 9.93 5.92
C SER A 217 -0.42 10.00 4.66
N GLN A 218 -0.29 11.19 4.04
CA GLN A 218 0.57 11.36 2.87
C GLN A 218 2.06 11.31 3.22
N VAL A 219 2.45 11.84 4.38
CA VAL A 219 3.83 11.70 4.89
C VAL A 219 4.20 10.23 5.04
N ASP A 220 3.34 9.44 5.68
CA ASP A 220 3.53 7.98 5.83
C ASP A 220 3.60 7.28 4.45
N PHE A 221 2.74 7.70 3.51
CA PHE A 221 2.78 7.16 2.15
C PHE A 221 4.09 7.46 1.41
N VAL A 222 4.66 8.67 1.58
CA VAL A 222 5.98 9.02 1.02
C VAL A 222 7.09 8.19 1.68
N ASP A 223 7.04 7.98 3.01
CA ASP A 223 8.06 7.17 3.71
C ASP A 223 8.07 5.72 3.25
N ARG A 224 6.93 5.15 2.88
CA ARG A 224 6.82 3.79 2.32
C ARG A 224 7.51 3.60 0.95
N HIS A 225 7.93 4.68 0.29
CA HIS A 225 8.78 4.59 -0.91
C HIS A 225 10.24 4.27 -0.57
N VAL A 226 10.61 4.32 0.71
CA VAL A 226 11.94 3.95 1.19
C VAL A 226 11.85 2.57 1.83
N VAL A 227 12.47 1.58 1.20
CA VAL A 227 12.49 0.21 1.72
C VAL A 227 13.67 0.04 2.65
N ARG A 228 13.39 -0.39 3.89
CA ARG A 228 14.37 -0.51 4.98
C ARG A 228 14.54 -1.97 5.43
N ALA A 229 15.67 -2.25 6.04
CA ALA A 229 15.95 -3.53 6.65
C ALA A 229 15.09 -3.73 7.91
N PRO A 230 14.34 -4.84 8.04
CA PRO A 230 13.50 -5.12 9.20
C PRO A 230 14.29 -5.61 10.42
N PHE A 231 15.52 -6.02 10.24
CA PHE A 231 16.48 -6.44 11.28
C PHE A 231 17.90 -6.36 10.73
N ALA A 232 18.89 -6.37 11.62
CA ALA A 232 20.30 -6.42 11.27
C ALA A 232 20.69 -7.81 10.72
N GLY A 233 21.49 -7.85 9.65
CA GLY A 233 21.89 -9.11 9.04
C GLY A 233 22.76 -8.94 7.81
N VAL A 234 22.94 -10.02 7.06
CA VAL A 234 23.71 -10.07 5.82
C VAL A 234 22.75 -10.29 4.64
N VAL A 235 22.98 -9.54 3.56
CA VAL A 235 22.26 -9.72 2.29
C VAL A 235 22.82 -10.93 1.58
N ILE A 236 22.04 -12.01 1.42
CA ILE A 236 22.49 -13.23 0.73
C ILE A 236 22.11 -13.25 -0.74
N ALA A 237 21.07 -12.50 -1.14
CA ALA A 237 20.66 -12.39 -2.54
C ALA A 237 20.05 -11.02 -2.81
N LYS A 238 20.42 -10.41 -3.95
CA LYS A 238 19.82 -9.20 -4.51
C LYS A 238 18.94 -9.57 -5.69
N ASN A 239 17.62 -9.46 -5.53
CA ASN A 239 16.66 -9.90 -6.52
C ASN A 239 16.11 -8.78 -7.41
N ALA A 240 16.38 -7.51 -7.07
CA ALA A 240 15.81 -6.36 -7.74
C ALA A 240 16.89 -5.45 -8.36
N GLN A 241 16.56 -4.88 -9.52
CA GLN A 241 17.41 -3.95 -10.26
C GLN A 241 16.73 -2.58 -10.44
N VAL A 242 17.54 -1.54 -10.64
CA VAL A 242 17.05 -0.20 -10.92
C VAL A 242 16.23 -0.21 -12.22
N GLY A 243 15.06 0.44 -12.16
CA GLY A 243 14.11 0.52 -13.29
C GLY A 243 13.04 -0.58 -13.28
N GLU A 244 13.18 -1.65 -12.51
CA GLU A 244 12.14 -2.67 -12.34
C GLU A 244 10.97 -2.15 -11.51
N ILE A 245 9.80 -2.78 -11.69
CA ILE A 245 8.61 -2.50 -10.88
C ILE A 245 8.57 -3.50 -9.73
N LEU A 246 8.56 -2.97 -8.51
CA LEU A 246 8.38 -3.75 -7.29
C LEU A 246 6.91 -3.73 -6.89
N SER A 247 6.38 -4.88 -6.46
CA SER A 247 5.00 -4.99 -5.96
C SER A 247 4.93 -5.99 -4.81
N PRO A 248 4.15 -5.71 -3.75
CA PRO A 248 3.90 -6.66 -2.66
C PRO A 248 3.10 -7.89 -3.11
N VAL A 249 2.41 -7.79 -4.25
CA VAL A 249 1.62 -8.88 -4.83
C VAL A 249 2.28 -9.37 -6.09
N SER A 250 2.49 -10.69 -6.23
CA SER A 250 2.99 -11.31 -7.45
C SER A 250 1.92 -11.18 -8.55
N ALA A 251 2.02 -10.12 -9.36
CA ALA A 251 1.30 -10.06 -10.61
C ALA A 251 2.06 -10.93 -11.63
N GLY A 252 1.40 -11.93 -12.21
CA GLY A 252 1.98 -12.96 -13.09
C GLY A 252 2.60 -12.48 -14.41
N GLY A 253 3.34 -11.36 -14.39
CA GLY A 253 4.08 -10.81 -15.52
C GLY A 253 5.57 -10.75 -15.19
N GLY A 254 6.42 -11.17 -16.11
CA GLY A 254 7.87 -11.34 -15.94
C GLY A 254 8.67 -10.07 -15.59
N PHE A 255 8.03 -8.91 -15.44
CA PHE A 255 8.67 -7.63 -15.11
C PHE A 255 8.39 -7.13 -13.69
N THR A 256 7.56 -7.86 -12.91
CA THR A 256 7.23 -7.48 -11.54
C THR A 256 8.00 -8.35 -10.57
N ARG A 257 8.78 -7.73 -9.68
CA ARG A 257 9.51 -8.42 -8.60
C ARG A 257 8.73 -8.30 -7.30
N THR A 258 8.76 -9.36 -6.50
CA THR A 258 8.09 -9.39 -5.19
C THR A 258 9.05 -9.12 -4.03
N GLY A 259 10.36 -9.11 -4.26
CA GLY A 259 11.37 -8.86 -3.23
C GLY A 259 12.58 -8.12 -3.78
N ILE A 260 13.21 -7.32 -2.92
CA ILE A 260 14.43 -6.57 -3.22
C ILE A 260 15.65 -7.41 -2.91
N ALA A 261 15.70 -7.97 -1.71
CA ALA A 261 16.82 -8.74 -1.20
C ALA A 261 16.37 -9.75 -0.16
N THR A 262 17.16 -10.78 0.00
CA THR A 262 17.01 -11.75 1.09
C THR A 262 18.05 -11.45 2.16
N LEU A 263 17.57 -11.18 3.39
CA LEU A 263 18.38 -10.91 4.58
C LEU A 263 18.42 -12.14 5.46
N VAL A 264 19.58 -12.40 6.04
CA VAL A 264 19.82 -13.48 6.99
C VAL A 264 20.50 -12.92 8.23
N ASP A 265 19.95 -13.28 9.38
CA ASP A 265 20.55 -12.97 10.68
C ASP A 265 21.61 -14.05 11.00
N MET A 266 22.88 -13.65 10.91
CA MET A 266 24.02 -14.55 11.16
C MET A 266 24.24 -14.88 12.63
N GLU A 267 23.58 -14.18 13.55
CA GLU A 267 23.63 -14.47 14.99
C GLU A 267 22.60 -15.51 15.42
N SER A 268 21.64 -15.81 14.55
CA SER A 268 20.52 -16.74 14.83
C SER A 268 20.63 -18.08 14.08
N LEU A 269 21.85 -18.63 13.98
CA LEU A 269 22.07 -19.90 13.30
C LEU A 269 21.63 -21.09 14.16
N GLU A 270 20.92 -22.05 13.54
CA GLU A 270 20.45 -23.28 14.14
C GLU A 270 20.95 -24.48 13.34
N PHE A 271 21.09 -25.61 14.03
CA PHE A 271 21.52 -26.86 13.43
C PHE A 271 20.30 -27.78 13.24
N GLU A 272 19.93 -28.00 12.00
CA GLU A 272 18.89 -28.98 11.65
C GLU A 272 19.54 -30.36 11.35
N VAL A 273 19.05 -31.38 12.06
CA VAL A 273 19.55 -32.78 11.98
C VAL A 273 18.48 -33.70 11.39
#